data_1d8033273f01f38220d7f517ed958b30
#
_entry.id   1d8033273f01f38220d7f517ed958b30
#
_cell.length_a   1.000
_cell.length_b   1.000
_cell.length_c   1.000
_cell.angle_alpha   90.00
_cell.angle_beta   90.00
_cell.angle_gamma   90.00
#
_symmetry.space_group_name_H-M   'P 1'
#
loop_
_entity.id
_entity.type
_entity.pdbx_description
1 polymer ?
#
loop_
_entity_poly.entity_id
_entity_poly.type
_entity_poly.pdbx_seq_one_letter_code
_entity_poly.pdbx_strand_id
1 'polypeptide(L)'
;MTEATTTAAPVETPLPEATLQPDTGEESFHEHEARTMALTSHETAFMAELAPHAGATPRRGLRFVNVYRLIRTSLPLHEHETLVGGEGEQTAYRALLTQLAIVTGAPAIAPVYFDHLAALAAGNLAEAREYKGLADLIAALGEDDRVTASTEAAPLLGALQILRDSVAPQGLGNDPALLATLHNTASVARRYSFTARPH
;
A
#
# COMPACT_ATOMS: atom_id res chain seq x y z
N MET A 1 66.23 -67.11 -19.47
CA MET A 1 66.02 -65.82 -18.82
C MET A 1 64.95 -65.13 -19.65
N THR A 2 63.73 -65.16 -19.15
CA THR A 2 62.59 -64.58 -19.86
C THR A 2 61.81 -63.74 -18.83
N GLU A 3 61.94 -62.44 -18.95
CA GLU A 3 61.21 -61.46 -18.10
C GLU A 3 59.75 -61.35 -18.54
N ALA A 4 58.87 -61.55 -17.61
CA ALA A 4 57.45 -61.36 -17.81
C ALA A 4 57.06 -59.94 -17.43
N THR A 5 56.66 -59.13 -18.42
CA THR A 5 56.14 -57.80 -18.24
C THR A 5 54.66 -57.89 -17.82
N THR A 6 54.37 -57.54 -16.56
CA THR A 6 52.98 -57.38 -16.07
C THR A 6 52.44 -56.03 -16.42
N THR A 7 51.45 -56.01 -17.32
CA THR A 7 50.68 -54.78 -17.67
C THR A 7 49.61 -54.56 -16.61
N ALA A 8 49.72 -53.47 -15.86
CA ALA A 8 48.68 -53.03 -14.93
C ALA A 8 47.54 -52.34 -15.68
N ALA A 9 46.31 -52.78 -15.42
CA ALA A 9 45.09 -52.15 -15.93
C ALA A 9 44.82 -50.78 -15.24
N PRO A 10 44.26 -49.79 -15.94
CA PRO A 10 43.91 -48.50 -15.34
C PRO A 10 42.70 -48.66 -14.42
N VAL A 11 42.84 -48.16 -13.21
CA VAL A 11 41.74 -47.99 -12.24
C VAL A 11 40.85 -46.82 -12.68
N GLU A 12 39.63 -47.14 -13.12
CA GLU A 12 38.61 -46.12 -13.34
C GLU A 12 38.15 -45.55 -12.00
N THR A 13 38.48 -44.27 -11.75
CA THR A 13 37.95 -43.50 -10.63
C THR A 13 36.52 -43.11 -10.96
N PRO A 14 35.48 -43.48 -10.16
CA PRO A 14 34.14 -43.02 -10.39
C PRO A 14 34.04 -41.54 -10.21
N LEU A 15 33.53 -40.84 -11.22
CA LEU A 15 33.15 -39.41 -11.14
C LEU A 15 32.10 -39.27 -10.01
N PRO A 16 32.20 -38.22 -9.16
CA PRO A 16 31.17 -37.94 -8.20
C PRO A 16 29.87 -37.58 -8.92
N GLU A 17 28.82 -38.37 -8.66
CA GLU A 17 27.47 -38.00 -9.03
C GLU A 17 27.16 -36.61 -8.41
N ALA A 18 27.10 -35.58 -9.26
CA ALA A 18 26.60 -34.30 -8.87
C ALA A 18 25.10 -34.47 -8.55
N THR A 19 24.79 -34.63 -7.27
CA THR A 19 23.43 -34.54 -6.76
C THR A 19 22.96 -33.14 -7.05
N LEU A 20 22.20 -32.97 -8.12
CA LEU A 20 21.46 -31.73 -8.39
C LEU A 20 20.47 -31.56 -7.22
N GLN A 21 20.85 -30.79 -6.25
CA GLN A 21 19.91 -30.28 -5.24
C GLN A 21 18.86 -29.46 -6.00
N PRO A 22 17.56 -29.73 -5.82
CA PRO A 22 16.54 -28.90 -6.42
C PRO A 22 16.73 -27.47 -5.95
N ASP A 23 16.73 -26.57 -6.92
CA ASP A 23 16.94 -25.14 -6.74
C ASP A 23 15.87 -24.60 -5.77
N THR A 24 16.27 -24.32 -4.52
CA THR A 24 15.41 -23.76 -3.46
C THR A 24 14.89 -22.36 -3.80
N GLY A 25 15.26 -21.80 -4.94
CA GLY A 25 14.84 -20.50 -5.41
C GLY A 25 13.38 -20.44 -5.87
N GLU A 26 12.88 -21.49 -6.53
CA GLU A 26 11.50 -21.49 -7.04
C GLU A 26 10.45 -21.63 -5.94
N GLU A 27 10.70 -22.48 -4.93
CA GLU A 27 9.80 -22.61 -3.78
C GLU A 27 9.72 -21.31 -2.98
N SER A 28 10.84 -20.62 -2.80
CA SER A 28 10.90 -19.30 -2.14
C SER A 28 10.11 -18.24 -2.91
N PHE A 29 10.14 -18.26 -4.25
CA PHE A 29 9.41 -17.28 -5.07
C PHE A 29 7.89 -17.50 -4.98
N HIS A 30 7.42 -18.73 -5.09
CA HIS A 30 5.98 -19.06 -4.98
C HIS A 30 5.41 -18.81 -3.58
N GLU A 31 6.17 -19.09 -2.53
CA GLU A 31 5.75 -18.74 -1.16
C GLU A 31 5.66 -17.24 -0.95
N HIS A 32 6.60 -16.49 -1.52
CA HIS A 32 6.60 -15.03 -1.45
C HIS A 32 5.38 -14.45 -2.20
N GLU A 33 5.12 -14.91 -3.41
CA GLU A 33 3.97 -14.50 -4.21
C GLU A 33 2.64 -14.82 -3.49
N ALA A 34 2.51 -15.99 -2.89
CA ALA A 34 1.33 -16.35 -2.11
C ALA A 34 1.14 -15.45 -0.89
N ARG A 35 2.20 -15.10 -0.17
CA ARG A 35 2.14 -14.17 0.98
C ARG A 35 1.75 -12.75 0.56
N THR A 36 2.31 -12.25 -0.55
CA THR A 36 1.98 -10.90 -1.04
C THR A 36 0.55 -10.79 -1.55
N MET A 37 -0.03 -11.88 -2.06
CA MET A 37 -1.41 -11.92 -2.52
C MET A 37 -2.43 -12.06 -1.38
N ALA A 38 -2.07 -12.70 -0.26
CA ALA A 38 -2.97 -12.93 0.86
C ALA A 38 -3.10 -11.64 1.70
N LEU A 39 -4.34 -11.12 1.82
CA LEU A 39 -4.64 -10.02 2.72
C LEU A 39 -4.63 -10.52 4.17
N THR A 40 -4.07 -9.73 5.08
CA THR A 40 -4.14 -9.99 6.51
C THR A 40 -5.56 -9.76 7.04
N SER A 41 -5.87 -10.31 8.21
CA SER A 41 -7.14 -10.06 8.88
C SER A 41 -7.34 -8.57 9.20
N HIS A 42 -6.27 -7.86 9.58
CA HIS A 42 -6.30 -6.43 9.86
C HIS A 42 -6.59 -5.58 8.62
N GLU A 43 -5.95 -5.89 7.48
CA GLU A 43 -6.23 -5.23 6.22
C GLU A 43 -7.68 -5.46 5.79
N THR A 44 -8.16 -6.70 5.89
CA THR A 44 -9.53 -7.06 5.51
C THR A 44 -10.57 -6.37 6.40
N ALA A 45 -10.33 -6.31 7.72
CA ALA A 45 -11.18 -5.60 8.64
C ALA A 45 -11.25 -4.10 8.31
N PHE A 46 -10.09 -3.46 8.11
CA PHE A 46 -10.05 -2.03 7.78
C PHE A 46 -10.65 -1.73 6.39
N MET A 47 -10.47 -2.61 5.41
CA MET A 47 -11.16 -2.50 4.12
C MET A 47 -12.70 -2.57 4.28
N ALA A 48 -13.19 -3.42 5.17
CA ALA A 48 -14.62 -3.54 5.41
C ALA A 48 -15.20 -2.24 6.02
N GLU A 49 -14.46 -1.58 6.91
CA GLU A 49 -14.83 -0.27 7.47
C GLU A 49 -14.86 0.82 6.38
N LEU A 50 -13.89 0.81 5.45
CA LEU A 50 -13.81 1.76 4.35
C LEU A 50 -14.79 1.49 3.20
N ALA A 51 -15.33 0.28 3.10
CA ALA A 51 -16.17 -0.14 1.97
C ALA A 51 -17.36 0.81 1.67
N PRO A 52 -18.09 1.36 2.66
CA PRO A 52 -19.16 2.34 2.42
C PRO A 52 -18.66 3.62 1.74
N HIS A 53 -17.41 3.98 1.95
CA HIS A 53 -16.78 5.20 1.43
C HIS A 53 -16.02 4.97 0.12
N ALA A 54 -15.69 3.72 -0.22
CA ALA A 54 -15.05 3.37 -1.48
C ALA A 54 -16.02 3.35 -2.67
N GLY A 55 -17.31 3.54 -2.43
CA GLY A 55 -18.34 3.70 -3.44
C GLY A 55 -19.53 2.76 -3.29
N ALA A 56 -20.73 3.28 -3.60
CA ALA A 56 -22.02 2.64 -3.37
C ALA A 56 -22.32 1.41 -4.27
N THR A 57 -21.40 0.99 -5.13
CA THR A 57 -21.66 -0.13 -6.06
C THR A 57 -20.67 -1.28 -5.85
N PRO A 58 -21.13 -2.55 -5.99
CA PRO A 58 -20.25 -3.72 -5.88
C PRO A 58 -19.02 -3.64 -6.80
N ARG A 59 -19.18 -3.04 -8.00
CA ARG A 59 -18.09 -2.85 -8.96
C ARG A 59 -17.00 -1.93 -8.43
N ARG A 60 -17.36 -0.84 -7.74
CA ARG A 60 -16.39 0.07 -7.11
C ARG A 60 -15.69 -0.61 -5.94
N GLY A 61 -16.40 -1.35 -5.10
CA GLY A 61 -15.81 -2.12 -4.01
C GLY A 61 -14.81 -3.16 -4.51
N LEU A 62 -15.15 -3.94 -5.53
CA LEU A 62 -14.24 -4.90 -6.15
C LEU A 62 -13.00 -4.21 -6.73
N ARG A 63 -13.16 -3.06 -7.39
CA ARG A 63 -12.05 -2.27 -7.91
C ARG A 63 -11.12 -1.80 -6.79
N PHE A 64 -11.65 -1.27 -5.71
CA PHE A 64 -10.90 -0.85 -4.53
C PHE A 64 -9.98 -1.97 -4.01
N VAL A 65 -10.55 -3.17 -3.78
CA VAL A 65 -9.80 -4.35 -3.31
C VAL A 65 -8.75 -4.79 -4.34
N ASN A 66 -9.11 -4.86 -5.63
CA ASN A 66 -8.21 -5.32 -6.68
C ASN A 66 -7.04 -4.36 -6.91
N VAL A 67 -7.27 -3.04 -6.85
CA VAL A 67 -6.20 -2.04 -6.96
C VAL A 67 -5.22 -2.18 -5.79
N TYR A 68 -5.71 -2.35 -4.58
CA TYR A 68 -4.83 -2.55 -3.43
C TYR A 68 -3.99 -3.83 -3.57
N ARG A 69 -4.60 -4.95 -3.98
CA ARG A 69 -3.85 -6.19 -4.25
C ARG A 69 -2.78 -6.01 -5.32
N LEU A 70 -3.12 -5.30 -6.41
CA LEU A 70 -2.17 -5.00 -7.47
C LEU A 70 -0.98 -4.18 -6.95
N ILE A 71 -1.23 -3.18 -6.12
CA ILE A 71 -0.16 -2.39 -5.51
C ILE A 71 0.72 -3.29 -4.66
N ARG A 72 0.15 -4.08 -3.76
CA ARG A 72 0.91 -5.00 -2.89
C ARG A 72 1.82 -5.94 -3.67
N THR A 73 1.32 -6.56 -4.74
CA THR A 73 2.09 -7.50 -5.57
C THR A 73 3.15 -6.81 -6.43
N SER A 74 3.02 -5.52 -6.69
CA SER A 74 3.99 -4.74 -7.46
C SER A 74 5.11 -4.12 -6.62
N LEU A 75 5.01 -4.17 -5.29
CA LEU A 75 6.02 -3.61 -4.41
C LEU A 75 7.20 -4.57 -4.22
N PRO A 76 8.45 -4.08 -4.20
CA PRO A 76 9.59 -4.84 -3.75
C PRO A 76 9.40 -5.33 -2.30
N LEU A 77 10.05 -6.43 -1.93
CA LEU A 77 9.86 -7.07 -0.62
C LEU A 77 10.02 -6.10 0.56
N HIS A 78 11.07 -5.27 0.54
CA HIS A 78 11.34 -4.31 1.61
C HIS A 78 10.28 -3.21 1.72
N GLU A 79 9.69 -2.77 0.60
CA GLU A 79 8.58 -1.82 0.59
C GLU A 79 7.27 -2.48 1.03
N HIS A 80 7.09 -3.75 0.70
CA HIS A 80 5.95 -4.54 1.15
C HIS A 80 5.97 -4.71 2.67
N GLU A 81 7.13 -5.03 3.26
CA GLU A 81 7.30 -5.12 4.70
C GLU A 81 7.03 -3.78 5.40
N THR A 82 7.49 -2.68 4.81
CA THR A 82 7.20 -1.33 5.31
C THR A 82 5.71 -0.97 5.21
N LEU A 83 5.04 -1.39 4.13
CA LEU A 83 3.61 -1.12 3.94
C LEU A 83 2.74 -1.91 4.91
N VAL A 84 2.98 -3.22 5.02
CA VAL A 84 2.12 -4.13 5.80
C VAL A 84 2.51 -4.15 7.27
N GLY A 85 3.74 -3.75 7.59
CA GLY A 85 4.26 -3.50 8.92
C GLY A 85 4.49 -4.73 9.80
N GLY A 86 5.53 -4.64 10.65
CA GLY A 86 5.58 -5.42 11.88
C GLY A 86 4.63 -4.84 12.95
N GLU A 87 4.52 -5.49 14.09
CA GLU A 87 3.69 -5.08 15.23
C GLU A 87 4.03 -3.66 15.75
N GLY A 88 3.56 -2.62 15.09
CA GLY A 88 3.78 -1.21 15.49
C GLY A 88 3.60 -0.21 14.36
N GLU A 89 3.80 -0.58 13.09
CA GLU A 89 3.74 0.33 11.94
C GLU A 89 2.54 0.08 11.01
N GLN A 90 1.38 -0.18 11.57
CA GLN A 90 0.16 -0.45 10.78
C GLN A 90 -0.44 0.81 10.11
N THR A 91 0.24 1.93 10.12
CA THR A 91 -0.27 3.21 9.59
C THR A 91 -0.16 3.32 8.08
N ALA A 92 0.88 2.75 7.46
CA ALA A 92 1.13 2.92 6.04
C ALA A 92 0.05 2.26 5.16
N TYR A 93 -0.33 1.01 5.43
CA TYR A 93 -1.39 0.36 4.67
C TYR A 93 -2.76 1.03 4.89
N ARG A 94 -3.04 1.53 6.12
CA ARG A 94 -4.28 2.25 6.42
C ARG A 94 -4.34 3.56 5.66
N ALA A 95 -3.24 4.33 5.61
CA ALA A 95 -3.14 5.54 4.84
C ALA A 95 -3.39 5.28 3.35
N LEU A 96 -2.74 4.26 2.78
CA LEU A 96 -2.93 3.89 1.38
C LEU A 96 -4.36 3.43 1.08
N LEU A 97 -4.93 2.55 1.92
CA LEU A 97 -6.32 2.08 1.76
C LEU A 97 -7.32 3.23 1.84
N THR A 98 -7.13 4.17 2.77
CA THR A 98 -7.98 5.37 2.88
C THR A 98 -7.93 6.20 1.61
N GLN A 99 -6.75 6.44 1.05
CA GLN A 99 -6.60 7.19 -0.19
C GLN A 99 -7.20 6.46 -1.39
N LEU A 100 -7.06 5.13 -1.47
CA LEU A 100 -7.72 4.33 -2.50
C LEU A 100 -9.26 4.37 -2.36
N ALA A 101 -9.78 4.37 -1.14
CA ALA A 101 -11.21 4.57 -0.90
C ALA A 101 -11.67 5.94 -1.40
N ILE A 102 -10.90 7.01 -1.13
CA ILE A 102 -11.17 8.37 -1.61
C ILE A 102 -11.17 8.43 -3.15
N VAL A 103 -10.13 7.95 -3.82
CA VAL A 103 -10.06 8.01 -5.30
C VAL A 103 -11.11 7.15 -5.99
N THR A 104 -11.64 6.15 -5.30
CA THR A 104 -12.68 5.26 -5.83
C THR A 104 -14.08 5.79 -5.53
N GLY A 105 -14.30 6.29 -4.33
CA GLY A 105 -15.61 6.72 -3.82
C GLY A 105 -15.94 8.18 -4.11
N ALA A 106 -14.91 9.04 -4.14
CA ALA A 106 -15.03 10.48 -4.32
C ALA A 106 -14.09 11.01 -5.43
N PRO A 107 -14.14 10.44 -6.66
CA PRO A 107 -13.18 10.76 -7.72
C PRO A 107 -13.21 12.22 -8.16
N ALA A 108 -14.35 12.90 -8.11
CA ALA A 108 -14.47 14.30 -8.54
C ALA A 108 -13.71 15.27 -7.61
N ILE A 109 -13.65 14.97 -6.31
CA ILE A 109 -13.01 15.83 -5.31
C ILE A 109 -11.71 15.26 -4.75
N ALA A 110 -11.31 14.04 -5.15
CA ALA A 110 -10.01 13.48 -4.79
C ALA A 110 -8.82 14.41 -5.14
N PRO A 111 -8.82 15.16 -6.27
CA PRO A 111 -7.78 16.15 -6.55
C PRO A 111 -7.66 17.21 -5.46
N VAL A 112 -8.79 17.71 -4.93
CA VAL A 112 -8.81 18.72 -3.85
C VAL A 112 -8.10 18.19 -2.60
N TYR A 113 -8.40 16.96 -2.20
CA TYR A 113 -7.71 16.30 -1.09
C TYR A 113 -6.19 16.23 -1.32
N PHE A 114 -5.75 15.83 -2.50
CA PHE A 114 -4.33 15.75 -2.82
C PHE A 114 -3.65 17.13 -2.89
N ASP A 115 -4.38 18.18 -3.30
CA ASP A 115 -3.86 19.55 -3.29
C ASP A 115 -3.59 20.02 -1.86
N HIS A 116 -4.50 19.72 -0.92
CA HIS A 116 -4.28 20.00 0.50
C HIS A 116 -3.05 19.24 1.05
N LEU A 117 -2.88 17.95 0.70
CA LEU A 117 -1.68 17.20 1.11
C LEU A 117 -0.39 17.75 0.50
N ALA A 118 -0.41 18.17 -0.76
CA ALA A 118 0.76 18.74 -1.42
C ALA A 118 1.14 20.10 -0.82
N ALA A 119 0.16 20.92 -0.47
CA ALA A 119 0.38 22.21 0.21
C ALA A 119 1.05 22.03 1.57
N LEU A 120 0.66 20.98 2.32
CA LEU A 120 1.31 20.60 3.58
C LEU A 120 2.81 20.31 3.41
N ALA A 121 3.15 19.52 2.37
CA ALA A 121 4.54 19.11 2.12
C ALA A 121 5.43 20.26 1.62
N ALA A 122 4.86 21.18 0.86
CA ALA A 122 5.62 22.29 0.27
C ALA A 122 6.02 23.37 1.30
N GLY A 123 5.49 23.30 2.53
CA GLY A 123 5.67 24.40 3.52
C GLY A 123 5.11 25.74 3.02
N ASN A 124 4.43 25.74 1.88
CA ASN A 124 3.90 26.92 1.19
C ASN A 124 2.60 27.44 1.79
N LEU A 125 2.47 27.30 3.10
CA LEU A 125 1.36 27.83 3.85
C LEU A 125 1.60 29.31 4.15
N ALA A 126 1.73 30.11 3.11
CA ALA A 126 1.68 31.56 3.25
C ALA A 126 0.32 32.05 3.82
N GLU A 127 -0.68 31.15 3.86
CA GLU A 127 -1.96 31.30 4.56
C GLU A 127 -2.08 30.21 5.66
N ALA A 128 -0.96 29.85 6.26
CA ALA A 128 -0.70 28.70 7.10
C ALA A 128 -1.74 28.53 8.22
N ARG A 129 -2.75 27.73 7.96
CA ARG A 129 -3.23 26.85 9.02
C ARG A 129 -2.12 25.83 9.27
N GLU A 130 -1.49 25.93 10.42
CA GLU A 130 -0.51 24.96 10.87
C GLU A 130 -1.27 23.66 11.16
N TYR A 131 -1.35 22.76 10.17
CA TYR A 131 -1.99 21.46 10.36
C TYR A 131 -1.12 20.63 11.32
N LYS A 132 -1.64 20.42 12.50
CA LYS A 132 -0.96 19.64 13.54
C LYS A 132 -1.22 18.14 13.39
N GLY A 133 -2.26 17.77 12.63
CA GLY A 133 -2.63 16.38 12.45
C GLY A 133 -3.79 16.18 11.47
N LEU A 134 -4.28 14.95 11.39
CA LEU A 134 -5.36 14.56 10.49
C LEU A 134 -6.68 15.30 10.78
N ALA A 135 -6.93 15.65 12.05
CA ALA A 135 -8.13 16.40 12.43
C ALA A 135 -8.19 17.77 11.74
N ASP A 136 -7.06 18.47 11.66
CA ASP A 136 -6.98 19.78 11.01
C ASP A 136 -7.16 19.65 9.48
N LEU A 137 -6.61 18.59 8.87
CA LEU A 137 -6.84 18.31 7.46
C LEU A 137 -8.34 18.05 7.18
N ILE A 138 -9.01 17.26 8.02
CA ILE A 138 -10.45 16.99 7.90
C ILE A 138 -11.25 18.29 8.03
N ALA A 139 -10.90 19.14 9.00
CA ALA A 139 -11.56 20.42 9.20
C ALA A 139 -11.38 21.36 7.99
N ALA A 140 -10.15 21.47 7.47
CA ALA A 140 -9.87 22.31 6.31
C ALA A 140 -10.60 21.84 5.04
N LEU A 141 -10.67 20.52 4.82
CA LEU A 141 -11.46 19.96 3.73
C LEU A 141 -12.96 20.19 3.91
N GLY A 142 -13.46 20.14 5.15
CA GLY A 142 -14.86 20.45 5.46
C GLY A 142 -15.24 21.91 5.27
N GLU A 143 -14.27 22.83 5.23
CA GLU A 143 -14.46 24.25 4.95
C GLU A 143 -14.17 24.64 3.48
N ASP A 144 -13.60 23.73 2.66
CA ASP A 144 -13.32 23.99 1.25
C ASP A 144 -14.63 23.95 0.44
N ASP A 145 -14.96 25.07 -0.23
CA ASP A 145 -16.19 25.20 -1.02
C ASP A 145 -16.32 24.12 -2.13
N ARG A 146 -15.20 23.67 -2.69
CA ARG A 146 -15.17 22.60 -3.69
C ARG A 146 -15.61 21.24 -3.10
N VAL A 147 -15.32 21.01 -1.83
CA VAL A 147 -15.72 19.80 -1.10
C VAL A 147 -17.17 19.95 -0.65
N THR A 148 -17.53 21.05 0.01
CA THR A 148 -18.87 21.24 0.59
C THR A 148 -19.99 21.29 -0.46
N ALA A 149 -19.68 21.80 -1.65
CA ALA A 149 -20.62 21.79 -2.79
C ALA A 149 -20.76 20.41 -3.48
N SER A 150 -19.92 19.43 -3.14
CA SER A 150 -19.91 18.13 -3.80
C SER A 150 -20.77 17.10 -3.06
N THR A 151 -21.50 16.30 -3.81
CA THR A 151 -22.20 15.12 -3.31
C THR A 151 -21.23 14.01 -2.83
N GLU A 152 -19.95 14.11 -3.19
CA GLU A 152 -18.88 13.16 -2.81
C GLU A 152 -18.18 13.57 -1.51
N ALA A 153 -18.57 14.69 -0.86
CA ALA A 153 -17.98 15.15 0.40
C ALA A 153 -18.07 14.09 1.51
N ALA A 154 -19.23 13.47 1.67
CA ALA A 154 -19.46 12.48 2.71
C ALA A 154 -18.55 11.22 2.56
N PRO A 155 -18.38 10.60 1.38
CA PRO A 155 -17.39 9.55 1.17
C PRO A 155 -15.96 9.97 1.52
N LEU A 156 -15.51 11.15 1.09
CA LEU A 156 -14.16 11.64 1.35
C LEU A 156 -13.91 11.84 2.84
N LEU A 157 -14.75 12.65 3.49
CA LEU A 157 -14.59 12.99 4.90
C LEU A 157 -14.78 11.76 5.79
N GLY A 158 -15.72 10.87 5.45
CA GLY A 158 -15.94 9.63 6.16
C GLY A 158 -14.74 8.66 6.11
N ALA A 159 -14.09 8.53 4.96
CA ALA A 159 -12.89 7.72 4.85
C ALA A 159 -11.74 8.24 5.74
N LEU A 160 -11.54 9.56 5.78
CA LEU A 160 -10.53 10.20 6.64
C LEU A 160 -10.90 10.06 8.14
N GLN A 161 -12.17 10.13 8.47
CA GLN A 161 -12.66 9.92 9.83
C GLN A 161 -12.36 8.50 10.32
N ILE A 162 -12.63 7.47 9.49
CA ILE A 162 -12.30 6.08 9.80
C ILE A 162 -10.81 5.91 10.03
N LEU A 163 -9.95 6.51 9.18
CA LEU A 163 -8.51 6.49 9.40
C LEU A 163 -8.15 7.08 10.77
N ARG A 164 -8.66 8.27 11.08
CA ARG A 164 -8.40 8.95 12.34
C ARG A 164 -8.77 8.07 13.53
N ASP A 165 -9.98 7.50 13.49
CA ASP A 165 -10.51 6.70 14.59
C ASP A 165 -9.75 5.37 14.74
N SER A 166 -9.27 4.79 13.63
CA SER A 166 -8.48 3.55 13.64
C SER A 166 -7.08 3.70 14.24
N VAL A 167 -6.52 4.91 14.25
CA VAL A 167 -5.19 5.20 14.79
C VAL A 167 -5.25 5.96 16.13
N ALA A 168 -6.43 6.42 16.54
CA ALA A 168 -6.64 7.15 17.79
C ALA A 168 -6.20 6.37 19.04
N PRO A 169 -6.42 5.03 19.15
CA PRO A 169 -5.96 4.25 20.28
C PRO A 169 -4.45 4.25 20.46
N GLN A 170 -3.69 4.52 19.39
CA GLN A 170 -2.23 4.60 19.36
C GLN A 170 -1.72 6.02 19.62
N GLY A 171 -2.61 7.00 19.85
CA GLY A 171 -2.26 8.40 20.01
C GLY A 171 -1.89 9.12 18.71
N LEU A 172 -2.02 8.46 17.56
CA LEU A 172 -1.54 8.96 16.27
C LEU A 172 -2.56 9.84 15.52
N GLY A 173 -3.80 9.93 15.99
CA GLY A 173 -4.86 10.69 15.30
C GLY A 173 -4.55 12.18 15.07
N ASN A 174 -3.69 12.77 15.90
CA ASN A 174 -3.20 14.15 15.79
C ASN A 174 -1.67 14.19 15.59
N ASP A 175 -1.04 13.09 15.20
CA ASP A 175 0.39 13.02 14.98
C ASP A 175 0.72 13.55 13.56
N PRO A 176 1.64 14.52 13.42
CA PRO A 176 2.13 14.96 12.12
C PRO A 176 2.78 13.83 11.31
N ALA A 177 3.28 12.76 11.95
CA ALA A 177 3.81 11.58 11.28
C ALA A 177 2.74 10.87 10.41
N LEU A 178 1.47 10.88 10.82
CA LEU A 178 0.38 10.34 10.00
C LEU A 178 0.16 11.16 8.72
N LEU A 179 0.28 12.50 8.79
CA LEU A 179 0.21 13.36 7.62
C LEU A 179 1.37 13.09 6.65
N ALA A 180 2.58 12.90 7.19
CA ALA A 180 3.74 12.50 6.39
C ALA A 180 3.51 11.14 5.70
N THR A 181 2.93 10.18 6.41
CA THR A 181 2.58 8.86 5.84
C THR A 181 1.56 8.99 4.72
N LEU A 182 0.50 9.80 4.90
CA LEU A 182 -0.48 10.08 3.85
C LEU A 182 0.19 10.75 2.64
N HIS A 183 1.10 11.70 2.87
CA HIS A 183 1.84 12.34 1.78
C HIS A 183 2.69 11.34 1.00
N ASN A 184 3.44 10.48 1.69
CA ASN A 184 4.30 9.47 1.07
C ASN A 184 3.52 8.46 0.23
N THR A 185 2.34 8.04 0.68
CA THR A 185 1.47 7.10 -0.05
C THR A 185 0.64 7.75 -1.16
N ALA A 186 0.51 9.10 -1.16
CA ALA A 186 -0.31 9.84 -2.10
C ALA A 186 0.12 9.63 -3.57
N SER A 187 1.43 9.56 -3.85
CA SER A 187 1.95 9.34 -5.20
C SER A 187 1.49 8.01 -5.79
N VAL A 188 1.41 6.97 -4.95
CA VAL A 188 0.92 5.64 -5.33
C VAL A 188 -0.59 5.70 -5.60
N ALA A 189 -1.37 6.24 -4.66
CA ALA A 189 -2.83 6.32 -4.78
C ALA A 189 -3.26 7.16 -6.01
N ARG A 190 -2.58 8.27 -6.30
CA ARG A 190 -2.87 9.15 -7.45
C ARG A 190 -2.76 8.44 -8.81
N ARG A 191 -1.86 7.45 -8.96
CA ARG A 191 -1.72 6.66 -10.21
C ARG A 191 -2.99 5.89 -10.55
N TYR A 192 -3.80 5.57 -9.56
CA TYR A 192 -5.06 4.83 -9.71
C TYR A 192 -6.30 5.74 -9.66
N SER A 193 -6.09 7.06 -9.57
CA SER A 193 -7.15 8.05 -9.72
C SER A 193 -7.53 8.16 -11.21
N PHE A 194 -8.73 7.76 -11.54
CA PHE A 194 -9.25 7.79 -12.92
C PHE A 194 -10.12 9.02 -13.20
N THR A 195 -9.74 10.15 -12.68
CA THR A 195 -10.32 11.40 -13.15
C THR A 195 -9.87 11.57 -14.60
N ALA A 196 -10.81 11.45 -15.54
CA ALA A 196 -10.59 11.87 -16.92
C ALA A 196 -10.03 13.29 -16.84
N ARG A 197 -8.81 13.53 -17.32
CA ARG A 197 -8.33 14.90 -17.52
C ARG A 197 -9.38 15.59 -18.39
N PRO A 198 -9.93 16.74 -17.97
CA PRO A 198 -10.70 17.53 -18.91
C PRO A 198 -9.76 17.86 -20.08
N HIS A 199 -10.18 17.46 -21.29
CA HIS A 199 -9.51 17.79 -22.53
C HIS A 199 -9.62 19.28 -22.81
#